data_b6682d0795233cbdd9f30cc84ae67c75
#
_entry.id   b6682d0795233cbdd9f30cc84ae67c75
#
_cell.length_a   1.000
_cell.length_b   1.000
_cell.length_c   1.000
_cell.angle_alpha   90.00
_cell.angle_beta   90.00
_cell.angle_gamma   90.00
#
_symmetry.space_group_name_H-M   'P 1'
#
loop_
_entity.id
_entity.type
_entity.pdbx_description
1 polymer ?
#
loop_
_entity_poly.entity_id
_entity_poly.type
_entity_poly.pdbx_seq_one_letter_code
_entity_poly.pdbx_strand_id
1 'polypeptide(L)'
;MMNQKMLDALSSTIYAAKLSLRGETVDDDDKRIRASGLYEDWEPGNHTVGQIYNADGQTWECYQAYDNAVYPEIVPGNPAWFTFNRPLHGRAPETARPWVQPTHSQDIYKNGECMVWTDGTVKRCVAPNGTDYSPAVYPSFWETVV
;
A
#
# COMPACT_ATOMS: atom_id res chain seq x y z
N MET A 1 -13.28 -11.72 -23.22
CA MET A 1 -12.15 -10.79 -22.98
C MET A 1 -11.90 -10.66 -21.49
N MET A 2 -10.65 -10.70 -21.07
CA MET A 2 -10.25 -10.59 -19.69
C MET A 2 -10.27 -9.10 -19.27
N ASN A 3 -10.90 -8.76 -18.12
CA ASN A 3 -10.88 -7.39 -17.59
C ASN A 3 -9.60 -7.15 -16.76
N GLN A 4 -9.37 -5.91 -16.34
CA GLN A 4 -8.15 -5.54 -15.63
C GLN A 4 -8.01 -6.29 -14.30
N LYS A 5 -9.09 -6.48 -13.56
CA LYS A 5 -9.09 -7.24 -12.30
C LYS A 5 -8.63 -8.69 -12.52
N MET A 6 -9.09 -9.33 -13.59
CA MET A 6 -8.67 -10.68 -13.95
C MET A 6 -7.20 -10.73 -14.38
N LEU A 7 -6.72 -9.72 -15.11
CA LEU A 7 -5.32 -9.61 -15.50
C LEU A 7 -4.42 -9.42 -14.28
N ASP A 8 -4.83 -8.58 -13.34
CA ASP A 8 -4.08 -8.34 -12.09
C ASP A 8 -4.03 -9.62 -11.25
N ALA A 9 -5.13 -10.35 -11.14
CA ALA A 9 -5.18 -11.61 -10.41
C ALA A 9 -4.26 -12.66 -11.05
N LEU A 10 -4.27 -12.76 -12.38
CA LEU A 10 -3.40 -13.68 -13.11
C LEU A 10 -1.93 -13.32 -12.92
N SER A 11 -1.57 -12.05 -13.07
CA SER A 11 -0.21 -11.55 -12.86
C SER A 11 0.28 -11.84 -11.45
N SER A 12 -0.56 -11.58 -10.44
CA SER A 12 -0.24 -11.85 -9.03
C SER A 12 -0.11 -13.35 -8.74
N THR A 13 -0.92 -14.19 -9.38
CA THR A 13 -0.83 -15.64 -9.25
C THR A 13 0.49 -16.15 -9.81
N ILE A 14 0.91 -15.66 -10.97
CA ILE A 14 2.20 -16.01 -11.58
C ILE A 14 3.35 -15.58 -10.67
N TYR A 15 3.29 -14.38 -10.12
CA TYR A 15 4.30 -13.86 -9.21
C TYR A 15 4.41 -14.73 -7.94
N ALA A 16 3.27 -15.03 -7.29
CA ALA A 16 3.24 -15.86 -6.09
C ALA A 16 3.79 -17.27 -6.36
N ALA A 17 3.46 -17.86 -7.52
CA ALA A 17 4.00 -19.15 -7.92
C ALA A 17 5.53 -19.12 -8.10
N LYS A 18 6.07 -18.06 -8.69
CA LYS A 18 7.51 -17.89 -8.85
C LYS A 18 8.22 -17.79 -7.49
N LEU A 19 7.65 -17.05 -6.54
CA LEU A 19 8.18 -16.96 -5.18
C LEU A 19 8.19 -18.32 -4.51
N SER A 20 7.08 -19.06 -4.60
CA SER A 20 6.96 -20.39 -4.00
C SER A 20 8.03 -21.35 -4.52
N LEU A 21 8.32 -21.31 -5.83
CA LEU A 21 9.36 -22.14 -6.43
C LEU A 21 10.77 -21.81 -5.92
N ARG A 22 10.97 -20.59 -5.41
CA ARG A 22 12.26 -20.17 -4.80
C ARG A 22 12.28 -20.41 -3.29
N GLY A 23 11.21 -20.96 -2.68
CA GLY A 23 11.09 -21.08 -1.24
C GLY A 23 10.81 -19.76 -0.53
N GLU A 24 10.31 -18.76 -1.23
CA GLU A 24 9.99 -17.44 -0.68
C GLU A 24 8.50 -17.31 -0.44
N THR A 25 8.13 -16.41 0.49
CA THR A 25 6.74 -16.12 0.83
C THR A 25 6.44 -14.64 0.61
N VAL A 26 5.16 -14.28 0.50
CA VAL A 26 4.70 -12.89 0.38
C VAL A 26 4.63 -12.28 1.78
N ASP A 27 5.75 -11.77 2.28
CA ASP A 27 5.95 -11.40 3.67
C ASP A 27 6.34 -9.93 3.91
N ASP A 28 6.44 -9.10 2.87
CA ASP A 28 6.69 -7.67 3.00
C ASP A 28 5.76 -6.85 2.11
N ASP A 29 5.77 -5.53 2.32
CA ASP A 29 4.89 -4.62 1.60
C ASP A 29 5.10 -4.67 0.08
N ASP A 30 6.33 -4.70 -0.38
CA ASP A 30 6.65 -4.72 -1.81
C ASP A 30 6.11 -5.98 -2.47
N LYS A 31 6.34 -7.14 -1.85
CA LYS A 31 5.81 -8.42 -2.33
C LYS A 31 4.29 -8.47 -2.30
N ARG A 32 3.67 -7.91 -1.26
CA ARG A 32 2.21 -7.84 -1.14
C ARG A 32 1.60 -6.96 -2.23
N ILE A 33 2.24 -5.85 -2.57
CA ILE A 33 1.80 -5.00 -3.70
C ILE A 33 1.88 -5.78 -5.01
N ARG A 34 2.97 -6.52 -5.24
CA ARG A 34 3.11 -7.36 -6.44
C ARG A 34 2.04 -8.45 -6.50
N ALA A 35 1.62 -8.96 -5.36
CA ALA A 35 0.56 -9.96 -5.25
C ALA A 35 -0.82 -9.37 -5.03
N SER A 36 -1.00 -8.05 -5.18
CA SER A 36 -2.22 -7.34 -4.77
C SER A 36 -3.49 -7.82 -5.47
N GLY A 37 -3.38 -8.36 -6.69
CA GLY A 37 -4.51 -8.93 -7.41
C GLY A 37 -5.12 -10.18 -6.74
N LEU A 38 -4.44 -10.78 -5.75
CA LEU A 38 -4.94 -11.91 -4.98
C LEU A 38 -5.70 -11.50 -3.73
N TYR A 39 -5.62 -10.24 -3.31
CA TYR A 39 -6.34 -9.76 -2.14
C TYR A 39 -7.72 -9.26 -2.52
N GLU A 40 -8.66 -9.45 -1.58
CA GLU A 40 -10.02 -8.97 -1.74
C GLU A 40 -10.08 -7.44 -1.80
N ASP A 41 -11.10 -6.92 -2.46
CA ASP A 41 -11.46 -5.52 -2.31
C ASP A 41 -12.08 -5.30 -0.93
N TRP A 42 -11.81 -4.14 -0.32
CA TRP A 42 -12.39 -3.83 0.98
C TRP A 42 -13.91 -3.78 0.91
N GLU A 43 -14.56 -4.34 1.90
CA GLU A 43 -16.01 -4.27 2.09
C GLU A 43 -16.32 -3.95 3.56
N PRO A 44 -17.47 -3.30 3.85
CA PRO A 44 -17.89 -3.09 5.23
C PRO A 44 -18.02 -4.42 5.98
N GLY A 45 -17.68 -4.41 7.25
CA GLY A 45 -17.78 -5.60 8.09
C GLY A 45 -16.80 -5.58 9.25
N ASN A 46 -16.54 -6.75 9.79
CA ASN A 46 -15.58 -6.94 10.86
C ASN A 46 -14.19 -7.21 10.25
N HIS A 47 -13.21 -6.39 10.63
CA HIS A 47 -11.86 -6.49 10.12
C HIS A 47 -10.88 -6.73 11.27
N THR A 48 -9.92 -7.63 11.04
CA THR A 48 -8.96 -8.07 12.06
C THR A 48 -7.54 -7.68 11.69
N VAL A 49 -6.68 -7.60 12.71
CA VAL A 49 -5.26 -7.25 12.54
C VAL A 49 -4.57 -8.23 11.59
N GLY A 50 -3.81 -7.69 10.64
CA GLY A 50 -3.09 -8.47 9.63
C GLY A 50 -3.87 -8.70 8.34
N GLN A 51 -5.15 -8.36 8.30
CA GLN A 51 -5.96 -8.45 7.09
C GLN A 51 -5.46 -7.43 6.05
N ILE A 52 -5.36 -7.87 4.80
CA ILE A 52 -4.91 -7.04 3.68
C ILE A 52 -6.03 -6.98 2.64
N TYR A 53 -6.31 -5.78 2.14
CA TYR A 53 -7.35 -5.55 1.14
C TYR A 53 -7.02 -4.35 0.26
N ASN A 54 -7.69 -4.26 -0.89
CA ASN A 54 -7.54 -3.19 -1.84
C ASN A 54 -8.66 -2.17 -1.68
N ALA A 55 -8.33 -0.89 -1.73
CA ALA A 55 -9.29 0.20 -1.71
C ALA A 55 -8.66 1.46 -2.32
N ASP A 56 -9.39 2.17 -3.16
CA ASP A 56 -9.00 3.47 -3.73
C ASP A 56 -7.61 3.45 -4.42
N GLY A 57 -7.31 2.40 -5.16
CA GLY A 57 -6.04 2.27 -5.88
C GLY A 57 -4.84 1.95 -5.00
N GLN A 58 -5.07 1.66 -3.73
CA GLN A 58 -4.06 1.28 -2.75
C GLN A 58 -4.31 -0.14 -2.25
N THR A 59 -3.27 -0.74 -1.67
CA THR A 59 -3.38 -1.97 -0.89
C THR A 59 -3.06 -1.60 0.55
N TRP A 60 -3.90 -2.06 1.48
CA TRP A 60 -3.88 -1.64 2.88
C TRP A 60 -3.72 -2.83 3.80
N GLU A 61 -3.08 -2.61 4.94
CA GLU A 61 -3.04 -3.56 6.03
C GLU A 61 -3.81 -3.01 7.23
N CYS A 62 -4.72 -3.81 7.77
CA CYS A 62 -5.38 -3.51 9.04
C CYS A 62 -4.39 -3.75 10.18
N TYR A 63 -4.03 -2.70 10.91
CA TYR A 63 -3.14 -2.82 12.06
C TYR A 63 -3.86 -2.68 13.40
N GLN A 64 -5.14 -2.34 13.38
CA GLN A 64 -6.01 -2.28 14.55
C GLN A 64 -7.40 -2.75 14.13
N ALA A 65 -7.97 -3.73 14.84
CA ALA A 65 -9.27 -4.31 14.51
C ALA A 65 -10.41 -3.31 14.63
N TYR A 66 -11.41 -3.44 13.77
CA TYR A 66 -12.61 -2.59 13.79
C TYR A 66 -13.81 -3.31 13.17
N ASP A 67 -15.02 -2.81 13.48
CA ASP A 67 -16.27 -3.33 12.94
C ASP A 67 -17.14 -2.16 12.48
N ASN A 68 -17.46 -2.11 11.18
CA ASN A 68 -18.27 -1.06 10.60
C ASN A 68 -19.73 -1.09 11.06
N ALA A 69 -20.22 -2.22 11.59
CA ALA A 69 -21.55 -2.26 12.20
C ALA A 69 -21.62 -1.39 13.45
N VAL A 70 -20.48 -1.21 14.14
CA VAL A 70 -20.36 -0.38 15.35
C VAL A 70 -19.85 1.03 14.99
N TYR A 71 -18.87 1.10 14.08
CA TYR A 71 -18.20 2.33 13.67
C TYR A 71 -18.29 2.53 12.15
N PRO A 72 -19.46 2.99 11.65
CA PRO A 72 -19.68 3.09 10.20
C PRO A 72 -18.83 4.15 9.51
N GLU A 73 -18.19 5.05 10.26
CA GLU A 73 -17.30 6.07 9.71
C GLU A 73 -15.91 5.54 9.29
N ILE A 74 -15.54 4.32 9.69
CA ILE A 74 -14.25 3.73 9.31
C ILE A 74 -14.37 3.16 7.90
N VAL A 75 -14.24 4.05 6.93
CA VAL A 75 -14.34 3.72 5.50
C VAL A 75 -13.20 4.40 4.74
N PRO A 76 -12.80 3.88 3.56
CA PRO A 76 -11.79 4.53 2.75
C PRO A 76 -12.15 6.00 2.46
N GLY A 77 -11.17 6.89 2.58
CA GLY A 77 -11.37 8.33 2.37
C GLY A 77 -11.81 9.11 3.61
N ASN A 78 -12.24 8.45 4.67
CA ASN A 78 -12.56 9.12 5.94
C ASN A 78 -11.31 9.21 6.82
N PRO A 79 -11.07 10.31 7.55
CA PRO A 79 -9.91 10.42 8.45
C PRO A 79 -9.81 9.30 9.49
N ALA A 80 -10.93 8.73 9.94
CA ALA A 80 -10.94 7.60 10.88
C ALA A 80 -10.28 6.34 10.31
N TRP A 81 -10.24 6.19 8.99
CA TRP A 81 -9.64 5.05 8.31
C TRP A 81 -8.18 4.81 8.73
N PHE A 82 -7.40 5.88 8.86
CA PHE A 82 -5.96 5.80 9.12
C PHE A 82 -5.61 5.36 10.55
N THR A 83 -6.55 5.39 11.47
CA THR A 83 -6.37 4.85 12.82
C THR A 83 -6.31 3.32 12.82
N PHE A 84 -6.85 2.69 11.78
CA PHE A 84 -7.00 1.23 11.72
C PHE A 84 -6.26 0.60 10.55
N ASN A 85 -5.97 1.37 9.51
CA ASN A 85 -5.40 0.88 8.26
C ASN A 85 -4.19 1.71 7.84
N ARG A 86 -3.16 1.03 7.36
CA ARG A 86 -2.00 1.69 6.77
C ARG A 86 -1.85 1.29 5.31
N PRO A 87 -1.44 2.21 4.42
CA PRO A 87 -1.15 1.84 3.04
C PRO A 87 0.16 1.05 2.99
N LEU A 88 0.23 0.05 2.11
CA LEU A 88 1.48 -0.64 1.83
C LEU A 88 2.37 0.24 0.96
N HIS A 89 3.67 0.23 1.24
CA HIS A 89 4.65 1.01 0.50
C HIS A 89 5.56 0.09 -0.32
N GLY A 90 5.64 0.34 -1.64
CA GLY A 90 6.56 -0.37 -2.51
C GLY A 90 7.98 0.18 -2.40
N ARG A 91 8.96 -0.60 -2.86
CA ARG A 91 10.38 -0.23 -2.84
C ARG A 91 10.99 -0.10 -4.24
N ALA A 92 10.16 -0.16 -5.26
CA ALA A 92 10.57 -0.09 -6.66
C ALA A 92 9.58 0.78 -7.45
N PRO A 93 9.95 1.32 -8.61
CA PRO A 93 9.02 2.07 -9.44
C PRO A 93 7.76 1.26 -9.80
N GLU A 94 7.92 -0.04 -10.04
CA GLU A 94 6.81 -0.93 -10.44
C GLU A 94 5.80 -1.15 -9.31
N THR A 95 6.22 -0.97 -8.07
CA THR A 95 5.36 -1.15 -6.89
C THR A 95 5.00 0.18 -6.23
N ALA A 96 5.41 1.31 -6.80
CA ALA A 96 5.05 2.62 -6.30
C ALA A 96 3.54 2.82 -6.42
N ARG A 97 2.93 3.24 -5.32
CA ARG A 97 1.50 3.55 -5.23
C ARG A 97 1.32 5.05 -5.03
N PRO A 98 0.15 5.61 -5.32
CA PRO A 98 -0.08 7.03 -5.12
C PRO A 98 0.26 7.49 -3.70
N TRP A 99 0.79 8.71 -3.61
CA TRP A 99 1.11 9.34 -2.33
C TRP A 99 -0.09 9.32 -1.38
N VAL A 100 0.15 8.90 -0.15
CA VAL A 100 -0.80 9.02 0.96
C VAL A 100 -0.09 9.75 2.09
N GLN A 101 -0.66 10.89 2.52
CA GLN A 101 -0.08 11.66 3.62
C GLN A 101 -0.05 10.79 4.89
N PRO A 102 1.13 10.51 5.45
CA PRO A 102 1.21 9.79 6.71
C PRO A 102 0.55 10.56 7.85
N THR A 103 -0.20 9.85 8.68
CA THR A 103 -0.91 10.41 9.83
C THR A 103 -0.48 9.78 11.15
N HIS A 104 0.22 8.65 11.08
CA HIS A 104 0.70 7.87 12.24
C HIS A 104 2.10 7.34 11.96
N SER A 105 2.76 6.78 13.00
CA SER A 105 4.08 6.19 12.84
C SER A 105 4.10 4.95 11.96
N GLN A 106 2.96 4.27 11.82
CA GLN A 106 2.84 3.06 11.03
C GLN A 106 2.86 3.30 9.52
N ASP A 107 2.59 4.52 9.07
CA ASP A 107 2.46 4.83 7.65
C ASP A 107 3.48 5.82 7.10
N ILE A 108 4.52 6.15 7.86
CA ILE A 108 5.62 6.96 7.33
C ILE A 108 6.34 6.24 6.20
N TYR A 109 6.87 7.02 5.25
CA TYR A 109 7.71 6.48 4.19
C TYR A 109 9.12 6.28 4.71
N LYS A 110 9.63 5.05 4.61
CA LYS A 110 10.98 4.69 5.05
C LYS A 110 11.98 4.88 3.92
N ASN A 111 13.27 4.97 4.26
CA ASN A 111 14.32 5.06 3.27
C ASN A 111 14.21 3.92 2.25
N GLY A 112 14.21 4.28 0.97
CA GLY A 112 14.10 3.34 -0.15
C GLY A 112 12.68 3.08 -0.63
N GLU A 113 11.65 3.51 0.11
CA GLU A 113 10.26 3.34 -0.32
C GLU A 113 9.87 4.35 -1.38
N CYS A 114 9.06 3.90 -2.34
CA CYS A 114 8.67 4.68 -3.52
C CYS A 114 7.17 4.97 -3.51
N MET A 115 6.82 6.11 -4.07
CA MET A 115 5.41 6.48 -4.28
C MET A 115 5.25 7.23 -5.60
N VAL A 116 4.03 7.32 -6.09
CA VAL A 116 3.68 8.16 -7.24
C VAL A 116 3.21 9.51 -6.72
N TRP A 117 3.96 10.56 -7.06
CA TRP A 117 3.61 11.91 -6.67
C TRP A 117 2.47 12.48 -7.54
N THR A 118 1.90 13.58 -7.12
CA THR A 118 0.73 14.19 -7.78
C THR A 118 0.99 14.65 -9.22
N ASP A 119 2.25 14.82 -9.61
CA ASP A 119 2.64 15.17 -10.97
C ASP A 119 2.87 13.94 -11.87
N GLY A 120 2.63 12.74 -11.35
CA GLY A 120 2.80 11.47 -12.08
C GLY A 120 4.21 10.90 -12.02
N THR A 121 5.18 11.61 -11.42
CA THR A 121 6.54 11.07 -11.27
C THR A 121 6.60 10.08 -10.12
N VAL A 122 7.53 9.13 -10.23
CA VAL A 122 7.84 8.21 -9.12
C VAL A 122 8.98 8.81 -8.30
N LYS A 123 8.76 8.92 -6.99
CA LYS A 123 9.75 9.43 -6.06
C LYS A 123 10.12 8.37 -5.04
N ARG A 124 11.40 8.35 -4.68
CA ARG A 124 11.97 7.46 -3.66
C ARG A 124 12.32 8.28 -2.44
N CYS A 125 11.94 7.78 -1.26
CA CYS A 125 12.36 8.37 0.01
C CYS A 125 13.84 8.15 0.23
N VAL A 126 14.59 9.23 0.44
CA VAL A 126 16.02 9.18 0.74
C VAL A 126 16.32 9.71 2.15
N ALA A 127 15.29 9.98 2.93
CA ALA A 127 15.44 10.37 4.34
C ALA A 127 16.01 9.17 5.13
N PRO A 128 17.13 9.35 5.86
CA PRO A 128 17.78 8.23 6.55
C PRO A 128 16.90 7.51 7.56
N ASN A 129 16.01 8.26 8.23
CA ASN A 129 15.10 7.73 9.24
C ASN A 129 13.64 7.72 8.79
N GLY A 130 13.40 7.85 7.48
CA GLY A 130 12.05 7.99 6.95
C GLY A 130 11.48 9.38 7.12
N THR A 131 10.29 9.61 6.57
CA THR A 131 9.63 10.91 6.64
C THR A 131 8.12 10.80 6.51
N ASP A 132 7.41 11.73 7.15
CA ASP A 132 6.00 12.01 6.90
C ASP A 132 5.82 13.30 6.08
N TYR A 133 6.91 13.95 5.66
CA TYR A 133 6.84 15.16 4.84
C TYR A 133 6.76 14.82 3.36
N SER A 134 5.85 15.51 2.66
CA SER A 134 5.73 15.39 1.21
C SER A 134 6.91 16.03 0.49
N PRO A 135 7.11 15.72 -0.81
CA PRO A 135 8.11 16.41 -1.63
C PRO A 135 7.88 17.92 -1.73
N ALA A 136 6.64 18.38 -1.58
CA ALA A 136 6.34 19.81 -1.58
C ALA A 136 6.82 20.50 -0.30
N VAL A 137 6.78 19.79 0.83
CA VAL A 137 7.19 20.32 2.15
C VAL A 137 8.69 20.17 2.37
N TYR A 138 9.26 19.02 2.01
CA TYR A 138 10.68 18.74 2.22
C TYR A 138 11.28 18.01 1.01
N PRO A 139 11.59 18.77 -0.07
CA PRO A 139 12.06 18.17 -1.34
C PRO A 139 13.33 17.32 -1.21
N SER A 140 14.24 17.66 -0.29
CA SER A 140 15.52 16.95 -0.16
C SER A 140 15.39 15.55 0.43
N PHE A 141 14.24 15.19 0.98
CA PHE A 141 13.97 13.82 1.43
C PHE A 141 13.50 12.89 0.31
N TRP A 142 13.35 13.40 -0.90
CA TRP A 142 12.82 12.65 -2.03
C TRP A 142 13.68 12.83 -3.26
N GLU A 143 13.86 11.77 -4.01
CA GLU A 143 14.48 11.82 -5.35
C GLU A 143 13.50 11.31 -6.40
N THR A 144 13.51 11.93 -7.57
CA THR A 144 12.72 11.46 -8.70
C THR A 144 13.48 10.31 -9.37
N VAL A 145 12.82 9.16 -9.53
CA VAL A 145 13.45 7.97 -10.12
C VAL A 145 12.84 7.55 -11.45
N VAL A 146 11.62 7.99 -11.73
CA VAL A 146 10.96 7.79 -13.05
C VAL A 146 10.06 8.97 -13.39
#